data_8687dcce4063c6570f85ca2b388a1209
#
_entry.id   8687dcce4063c6570f85ca2b388a1209
#
_cell.length_a   1.000
_cell.length_b   1.000
_cell.length_c   1.000
_cell.angle_alpha   90.00
_cell.angle_beta   90.00
_cell.angle_gamma   90.00
#
_symmetry.space_group_name_H-M   'P 1'
#
loop_
_entity.id
_entity.type
_entity.pdbx_description
1 polymer ?
#
loop_
_entity_poly.entity_id
_entity_poly.type
_entity_poly.pdbx_seq_one_letter_code
_entity_poly.pdbx_strand_id
1 'polypeptide(L)'
;MNTTKYSIQAIEKFLKHHKIATIDQLRAALGNPARCTVFRKLAELEYLSSYSHRGKYYTLRSIARFNALGLWEYRSVWFSRFGNLLDTAEALVRSSEAGYTATELREVFHVKTKHALTQLVRSGRLQREPFESVYVYLSGEDPVADRQRKARSAHLKGSFASVVIVNPDLAVEEAKATILLFCSMLNERQRRLYAGLESLKLGHGGDAHIASLLGMDPHTVARGRQELMSGELTHDRLQSPGGGRLLQEKNAGDHRGDWQRLWNTKPPETL
;
A
#
# COMPACT_ATOMS: atom_id res chain seq x y z
N MET A 1 -38.16 -42.98 -3.50
CA MET A 1 -37.55 -42.03 -2.57
C MET A 1 -36.07 -42.30 -2.45
N ASN A 2 -35.23 -41.61 -3.24
CA ASN A 2 -33.77 -41.75 -3.18
C ASN A 2 -33.23 -40.93 -2.04
N THR A 3 -33.20 -41.51 -0.85
CA THR A 3 -32.64 -40.93 0.36
C THR A 3 -31.11 -40.80 0.21
N THR A 4 -30.69 -39.58 0.00
CA THR A 4 -29.40 -38.97 0.39
C THR A 4 -28.22 -39.91 0.61
N LYS A 5 -27.74 -40.51 -0.46
CA LYS A 5 -26.44 -41.26 -0.47
C LYS A 5 -25.26 -40.39 0.03
N TYR A 6 -25.43 -39.07 0.04
CA TYR A 6 -24.41 -38.11 0.43
C TYR A 6 -24.96 -37.10 1.45
N SER A 7 -24.45 -37.17 2.67
CA SER A 7 -24.94 -36.39 3.81
C SER A 7 -24.40 -34.95 3.81
N ILE A 8 -25.27 -33.96 4.02
CA ILE A 8 -24.89 -32.55 4.23
C ILE A 8 -24.05 -32.40 5.50
N GLN A 9 -24.41 -33.17 6.54
CA GLN A 9 -23.69 -33.17 7.82
C GLN A 9 -22.22 -33.55 7.67
N ALA A 10 -21.87 -34.40 6.68
CA ALA A 10 -20.48 -34.75 6.40
C ALA A 10 -19.68 -33.55 5.89
N ILE A 11 -20.24 -32.73 4.99
CA ILE A 11 -19.62 -31.47 4.54
C ILE A 11 -19.47 -30.49 5.72
N GLU A 12 -20.53 -30.31 6.48
CA GLU A 12 -20.55 -29.40 7.61
C GLU A 12 -19.51 -29.79 8.68
N LYS A 13 -19.45 -31.07 9.06
CA LYS A 13 -18.46 -31.60 10.00
C LYS A 13 -17.04 -31.44 9.47
N PHE A 14 -16.82 -31.72 8.19
CA PHE A 14 -15.52 -31.56 7.54
C PHE A 14 -15.05 -30.11 7.56
N LEU A 15 -15.92 -29.16 7.17
CA LEU A 15 -15.60 -27.74 7.18
C LEU A 15 -15.48 -27.15 8.59
N LYS A 16 -16.25 -27.61 9.56
CA LYS A 16 -16.06 -27.22 10.98
C LYS A 16 -14.69 -27.62 11.51
N HIS A 17 -14.18 -28.77 11.09
CA HIS A 17 -12.84 -29.24 11.49
C HIS A 17 -11.73 -28.52 10.73
N HIS A 18 -11.79 -28.47 9.40
CA HIS A 18 -10.71 -27.94 8.54
C HIS A 18 -10.80 -26.43 8.27
N LYS A 19 -11.95 -25.79 8.59
CA LYS A 19 -12.31 -24.40 8.34
C LYS A 19 -12.51 -24.06 6.86
N ILE A 20 -11.62 -24.47 5.99
CA ILE A 20 -11.69 -24.29 4.53
C ILE A 20 -11.41 -25.61 3.82
N ALA A 21 -11.95 -25.80 2.63
CA ALA A 21 -11.69 -26.97 1.80
C ALA A 21 -11.77 -26.63 0.32
N THR A 22 -11.05 -27.40 -0.50
CA THR A 22 -11.23 -27.42 -1.97
C THR A 22 -12.41 -28.33 -2.34
N ILE A 23 -12.89 -28.19 -3.58
CA ILE A 23 -13.98 -29.06 -4.09
C ILE A 23 -13.58 -30.53 -4.07
N ASP A 24 -12.31 -30.85 -4.34
CA ASP A 24 -11.84 -32.23 -4.37
C ASP A 24 -11.72 -32.85 -2.98
N GLN A 25 -11.37 -32.06 -1.95
CA GLN A 25 -11.41 -32.48 -0.55
C GLN A 25 -12.85 -32.75 -0.09
N LEU A 26 -13.78 -31.87 -0.47
CA LEU A 26 -15.22 -32.07 -0.15
C LEU A 26 -15.80 -33.27 -0.87
N ARG A 27 -15.38 -33.55 -2.11
CA ARG A 27 -15.75 -34.76 -2.83
C ARG A 27 -15.24 -36.01 -2.12
N ALA A 28 -13.98 -36.04 -1.73
CA ALA A 28 -13.39 -37.15 -0.99
C ALA A 28 -14.13 -37.39 0.32
N ALA A 29 -14.47 -36.35 1.08
CA ALA A 29 -15.23 -36.46 2.33
C ALA A 29 -16.65 -37.00 2.15
N LEU A 30 -17.23 -36.87 0.96
CA LEU A 30 -18.56 -37.38 0.62
C LEU A 30 -18.55 -38.75 -0.07
N GLY A 31 -17.37 -39.37 -0.30
CA GLY A 31 -17.27 -40.63 -1.07
C GLY A 31 -17.25 -40.41 -2.58
N ASN A 32 -16.63 -39.35 -3.04
CA ASN A 32 -16.35 -39.02 -4.45
C ASN A 32 -17.58 -38.90 -5.39
N PRO A 33 -18.65 -38.16 -5.00
CA PRO A 33 -19.72 -37.88 -5.93
C PRO A 33 -19.31 -36.95 -7.07
N ALA A 34 -20.21 -36.73 -8.04
CA ALA A 34 -20.03 -35.71 -9.06
C ALA A 34 -19.93 -34.31 -8.43
N ARG A 35 -19.14 -33.40 -9.03
CA ARG A 35 -18.97 -32.03 -8.53
C ARG A 35 -20.28 -31.27 -8.35
N CYS A 36 -21.23 -31.46 -9.28
CA CYS A 36 -22.55 -30.81 -9.20
C CYS A 36 -23.33 -31.23 -7.93
N THR A 37 -23.17 -32.48 -7.48
CA THR A 37 -23.80 -32.97 -6.24
C THR A 37 -23.22 -32.23 -5.00
N VAL A 38 -21.90 -32.00 -4.98
CA VAL A 38 -21.24 -31.25 -3.89
C VAL A 38 -21.73 -29.81 -3.86
N PHE A 39 -21.79 -29.12 -5.02
CA PHE A 39 -22.28 -27.74 -5.09
C PHE A 39 -23.74 -27.60 -4.67
N ARG A 40 -24.59 -28.56 -5.06
CA ARG A 40 -25.98 -28.56 -4.60
C ARG A 40 -26.08 -28.70 -3.08
N LYS A 41 -25.23 -29.52 -2.46
CA LYS A 41 -25.19 -29.65 -1.01
C LYS A 41 -24.55 -28.45 -0.31
N LEU A 42 -23.54 -27.81 -0.90
CA LEU A 42 -22.98 -26.56 -0.40
C LEU A 42 -24.01 -25.42 -0.43
N ALA A 43 -24.81 -25.32 -1.50
CA ALA A 43 -25.84 -24.31 -1.64
C ALA A 43 -26.89 -24.36 -0.50
N GLU A 44 -27.17 -25.57 0.02
CA GLU A 44 -28.05 -25.76 1.16
C GLU A 44 -27.45 -25.25 2.50
N LEU A 45 -26.11 -24.97 2.54
CA LEU A 45 -25.35 -24.64 3.77
C LEU A 45 -24.87 -23.19 3.84
N GLU A 46 -25.34 -22.30 3.01
CA GLU A 46 -24.86 -20.91 2.93
C GLU A 46 -23.32 -20.85 2.84
N TYR A 47 -22.74 -21.47 1.84
CA TYR A 47 -21.30 -21.48 1.66
C TYR A 47 -20.75 -20.17 1.11
N LEU A 48 -19.47 -19.96 1.34
CA LEU A 48 -18.68 -18.90 0.76
C LEU A 48 -17.54 -19.48 -0.09
N SER A 49 -17.26 -18.88 -1.23
CA SER A 49 -16.07 -19.15 -2.01
C SER A 49 -15.01 -18.07 -1.75
N SER A 50 -13.74 -18.47 -1.77
CA SER A 50 -12.65 -17.50 -1.63
C SER A 50 -12.61 -16.54 -2.81
N TYR A 51 -12.40 -15.25 -2.57
CA TYR A 51 -12.12 -14.30 -3.65
C TYR A 51 -10.65 -14.35 -4.09
N SER A 52 -9.77 -14.87 -3.24
CA SER A 52 -8.39 -15.22 -3.60
C SER A 52 -8.30 -16.61 -4.22
N HIS A 53 -7.11 -16.99 -4.73
CA HIS A 53 -6.86 -18.34 -5.27
C HIS A 53 -7.85 -18.80 -6.35
N ARG A 54 -8.42 -17.85 -7.12
CA ARG A 54 -9.39 -18.11 -8.20
C ARG A 54 -10.65 -18.87 -7.72
N GLY A 55 -11.11 -18.63 -6.50
CA GLY A 55 -12.33 -19.26 -5.98
C GLY A 55 -12.20 -20.75 -5.63
N LYS A 56 -10.97 -21.27 -5.44
CA LYS A 56 -10.75 -22.73 -5.23
C LYS A 56 -11.19 -23.23 -3.86
N TYR A 57 -11.29 -22.36 -2.85
CA TYR A 57 -11.58 -22.75 -1.48
C TYR A 57 -12.98 -22.36 -1.08
N TYR A 58 -13.59 -23.22 -0.28
CA TYR A 58 -14.96 -23.06 0.21
C TYR A 58 -14.98 -23.13 1.74
N THR A 59 -15.86 -22.37 2.35
CA THR A 59 -16.15 -22.37 3.78
C THR A 59 -17.65 -22.15 4.01
N LEU A 60 -18.09 -22.26 5.25
CA LEU A 60 -19.45 -21.87 5.62
C LEU A 60 -19.47 -20.49 6.25
N ARG A 61 -20.55 -19.74 6.02
CA ARG A 61 -20.76 -18.42 6.62
C ARG A 61 -20.69 -18.46 8.15
N SER A 62 -21.15 -19.54 8.77
CA SER A 62 -21.09 -19.77 10.21
C SER A 62 -19.69 -19.99 10.77
N ILE A 63 -18.70 -20.29 9.93
CA ILE A 63 -17.29 -20.53 10.32
C ILE A 63 -16.46 -19.26 10.17
N ALA A 64 -16.77 -18.43 9.16
CA ALA A 64 -16.03 -17.24 8.84
C ALA A 64 -16.16 -16.17 9.93
N ARG A 65 -15.01 -15.61 10.36
CA ARG A 65 -14.94 -14.51 11.35
C ARG A 65 -14.52 -13.24 10.64
N PHE A 66 -15.47 -12.48 10.16
CA PHE A 66 -15.22 -11.26 9.40
C PHE A 66 -14.73 -10.12 10.29
N ASN A 67 -13.73 -9.39 9.78
CA ASN A 67 -13.30 -8.12 10.36
C ASN A 67 -14.32 -6.98 10.06
N ALA A 68 -13.98 -5.75 10.48
CA ALA A 68 -14.81 -4.57 10.23
C ALA A 68 -15.09 -4.30 8.74
N LEU A 69 -14.16 -4.67 7.85
CA LEU A 69 -14.30 -4.55 6.40
C LEU A 69 -15.12 -5.70 5.78
N GLY A 70 -15.56 -6.67 6.57
CA GLY A 70 -16.27 -7.84 6.07
C GLY A 70 -15.38 -8.85 5.37
N LEU A 71 -14.08 -8.86 5.67
CA LEU A 71 -13.09 -9.78 5.15
C LEU A 71 -12.65 -10.77 6.22
N TRP A 72 -12.36 -11.99 5.80
CA TRP A 72 -11.83 -13.03 6.67
C TRP A 72 -10.70 -13.77 5.98
N GLU A 73 -9.59 -13.94 6.73
CA GLU A 73 -8.43 -14.70 6.28
C GLU A 73 -8.28 -15.99 7.07
N TYR A 74 -7.95 -17.06 6.36
CA TYR A 74 -7.51 -18.31 6.96
C TYR A 74 -6.43 -18.96 6.10
N ARG A 75 -5.20 -19.11 6.64
CA ARG A 75 -4.03 -19.69 5.93
C ARG A 75 -3.78 -19.05 4.57
N SER A 76 -3.72 -17.72 4.53
CA SER A 76 -3.53 -16.91 3.32
C SER A 76 -4.64 -17.04 2.27
N VAL A 77 -5.77 -17.67 2.61
CA VAL A 77 -6.96 -17.72 1.77
C VAL A 77 -7.97 -16.70 2.27
N TRP A 78 -8.43 -15.83 1.37
CA TRP A 78 -9.29 -14.70 1.70
C TRP A 78 -10.73 -14.92 1.26
N PHE A 79 -11.65 -14.61 2.16
CA PHE A 79 -13.09 -14.66 1.97
C PHE A 79 -13.74 -13.32 2.29
N SER A 80 -14.88 -13.07 1.69
CA SER A 80 -15.65 -11.86 1.94
C SER A 80 -17.11 -12.21 2.27
N ARG A 81 -17.71 -11.44 3.17
CA ARG A 81 -19.15 -11.53 3.44
C ARG A 81 -20.00 -11.07 2.26
N PHE A 82 -19.41 -10.31 1.32
CA PHE A 82 -20.07 -9.80 0.12
C PHE A 82 -19.98 -10.78 -1.06
N GLY A 83 -19.24 -11.89 -0.92
CA GLY A 83 -19.09 -12.91 -1.94
C GLY A 83 -17.78 -12.82 -2.72
N ASN A 84 -17.86 -12.59 -4.02
CA ASN A 84 -16.71 -12.53 -4.91
C ASN A 84 -15.93 -11.20 -4.82
N LEU A 85 -14.80 -11.10 -5.52
CA LEU A 85 -13.94 -9.90 -5.51
C LEU A 85 -14.64 -8.66 -6.05
N LEU A 86 -15.49 -8.80 -7.07
CA LEU A 86 -16.22 -7.68 -7.68
C LEU A 86 -17.19 -7.06 -6.68
N ASP A 87 -18.08 -7.89 -6.11
CA ASP A 87 -19.08 -7.45 -5.15
C ASP A 87 -18.43 -6.90 -3.87
N THR A 88 -17.30 -7.48 -3.48
CA THR A 88 -16.52 -6.98 -2.34
C THR A 88 -15.91 -5.62 -2.62
N ALA A 89 -15.31 -5.43 -3.80
CA ALA A 89 -14.70 -4.15 -4.18
C ALA A 89 -15.75 -3.03 -4.27
N GLU A 90 -16.90 -3.31 -4.88
CA GLU A 90 -18.00 -2.36 -4.93
C GLU A 90 -18.50 -2.00 -3.53
N ALA A 91 -18.75 -2.99 -2.66
CA ALA A 91 -19.24 -2.75 -1.32
C ALA A 91 -18.26 -1.89 -0.49
N LEU A 92 -16.95 -2.17 -0.58
CA LEU A 92 -15.94 -1.39 0.13
C LEU A 92 -15.82 0.02 -0.42
N VAL A 93 -15.79 0.20 -1.73
CA VAL A 93 -15.75 1.54 -2.34
C VAL A 93 -17.01 2.32 -1.97
N ARG A 94 -18.19 1.72 -2.06
CA ARG A 94 -19.46 2.36 -1.70
C ARG A 94 -19.51 2.80 -0.23
N SER A 95 -18.96 1.99 0.68
CA SER A 95 -18.96 2.29 2.11
C SER A 95 -17.83 3.22 2.55
N SER A 96 -16.86 3.51 1.68
CA SER A 96 -15.74 4.38 2.00
C SER A 96 -16.16 5.85 2.04
N GLU A 97 -15.46 6.62 2.83
CA GLU A 97 -15.66 8.08 2.92
C GLU A 97 -15.15 8.80 1.67
N ALA A 98 -13.99 8.42 1.16
CA ALA A 98 -13.24 9.15 0.13
C ALA A 98 -12.93 8.32 -1.12
N GLY A 99 -13.62 7.18 -1.35
CA GLY A 99 -13.25 6.23 -2.39
C GLY A 99 -11.92 5.54 -2.09
N TYR A 100 -11.41 4.81 -3.09
CA TYR A 100 -10.13 4.09 -2.97
C TYR A 100 -9.30 4.23 -4.24
N THR A 101 -7.99 4.30 -4.11
CA THR A 101 -7.05 4.04 -5.21
C THR A 101 -6.90 2.53 -5.45
N ALA A 102 -6.36 2.16 -6.61
CA ALA A 102 -6.04 0.75 -6.89
C ALA A 102 -4.99 0.16 -5.94
N THR A 103 -4.08 1.00 -5.44
CA THR A 103 -3.05 0.59 -4.47
C THR A 103 -3.65 0.31 -3.11
N GLU A 104 -4.47 1.22 -2.58
CA GLU A 104 -5.19 1.04 -1.31
C GLU A 104 -6.05 -0.24 -1.34
N LEU A 105 -6.81 -0.48 -2.43
CA LEU A 105 -7.60 -1.70 -2.58
C LEU A 105 -6.74 -2.97 -2.68
N ARG A 106 -5.56 -2.89 -3.30
CA ARG A 106 -4.64 -4.04 -3.36
C ARG A 106 -4.10 -4.39 -1.97
N GLU A 107 -3.81 -3.39 -1.16
CA GLU A 107 -3.36 -3.58 0.23
C GLU A 107 -4.46 -4.19 1.09
N VAL A 108 -5.70 -3.73 0.96
CA VAL A 108 -6.86 -4.27 1.69
C VAL A 108 -7.17 -5.72 1.27
N PHE A 109 -7.12 -6.02 -0.01
CA PHE A 109 -7.53 -7.34 -0.53
C PHE A 109 -6.41 -8.37 -0.57
N HIS A 110 -5.15 -7.95 -0.51
CA HIS A 110 -3.97 -8.81 -0.69
C HIS A 110 -3.97 -9.59 -2.02
N VAL A 111 -4.70 -9.11 -3.02
CA VAL A 111 -4.78 -9.69 -4.38
C VAL A 111 -4.71 -8.60 -5.44
N LYS A 112 -4.38 -8.98 -6.68
CA LYS A 112 -4.39 -8.05 -7.82
C LYS A 112 -5.82 -7.63 -8.14
N THR A 113 -6.12 -6.33 -8.04
CA THR A 113 -7.45 -5.75 -8.21
C THR A 113 -7.72 -5.15 -9.59
N LYS A 114 -6.67 -4.88 -10.39
CA LYS A 114 -6.75 -4.13 -11.65
C LYS A 114 -7.85 -4.63 -12.60
N HIS A 115 -7.95 -5.95 -12.80
CA HIS A 115 -8.95 -6.52 -13.72
C HIS A 115 -10.38 -6.33 -13.18
N ALA A 116 -10.58 -6.60 -11.89
CA ALA A 116 -11.88 -6.43 -11.23
C ALA A 116 -12.35 -4.97 -11.28
N LEU A 117 -11.47 -4.02 -10.98
CA LEU A 117 -11.77 -2.59 -11.05
C LEU A 117 -12.11 -2.13 -12.47
N THR A 118 -11.38 -2.61 -13.49
CA THR A 118 -11.69 -2.30 -14.87
C THR A 118 -13.07 -2.83 -15.26
N GLN A 119 -13.43 -4.02 -14.83
CA GLN A 119 -14.74 -4.60 -15.09
C GLN A 119 -15.86 -3.82 -14.40
N LEU A 120 -15.68 -3.41 -13.15
CA LEU A 120 -16.65 -2.62 -12.37
C LEU A 120 -16.89 -1.25 -13.01
N VAL A 121 -15.85 -0.58 -13.49
CA VAL A 121 -16.00 0.70 -14.19
C VAL A 121 -16.73 0.51 -15.52
N ARG A 122 -16.38 -0.50 -16.32
CA ARG A 122 -17.07 -0.80 -17.57
C ARG A 122 -18.56 -1.14 -17.42
N SER A 123 -18.92 -1.74 -16.29
CA SER A 123 -20.31 -2.07 -15.96
C SER A 123 -21.07 -0.92 -15.28
N GLY A 124 -20.46 0.24 -15.08
CA GLY A 124 -21.07 1.38 -14.39
C GLY A 124 -21.26 1.21 -12.88
N ARG A 125 -20.75 0.12 -12.28
CA ARG A 125 -20.86 -0.14 -10.84
C ARG A 125 -19.91 0.74 -10.02
N LEU A 126 -18.78 1.20 -10.61
CA LEU A 126 -17.87 2.18 -10.06
C LEU A 126 -17.57 3.26 -11.08
N GLN A 127 -17.31 4.46 -10.59
CA GLN A 127 -16.72 5.56 -11.34
C GLN A 127 -15.21 5.59 -11.13
N ARG A 128 -14.45 6.06 -12.12
CA ARG A 128 -13.00 6.23 -12.04
C ARG A 128 -12.64 7.62 -12.43
N GLU A 129 -12.05 8.38 -11.52
CA GLU A 129 -11.69 9.77 -11.75
C GLU A 129 -10.23 10.05 -11.44
N PRO A 130 -9.59 10.97 -12.19
CA PRO A 130 -8.25 11.43 -11.86
C PRO A 130 -8.32 12.40 -10.66
N PHE A 131 -7.46 12.17 -9.67
CA PHE A 131 -7.18 13.08 -8.56
C PHE A 131 -5.68 13.33 -8.55
N GLU A 132 -5.26 14.51 -8.99
CA GLU A 132 -3.85 14.87 -9.16
C GLU A 132 -3.11 13.83 -10.04
N SER A 133 -2.21 13.05 -9.45
CA SER A 133 -1.39 12.03 -10.15
C SER A 133 -1.93 10.60 -10.06
N VAL A 134 -3.05 10.38 -9.35
CA VAL A 134 -3.62 9.03 -9.12
C VAL A 134 -5.07 8.94 -9.58
N TYR A 135 -5.49 7.73 -9.94
CA TYR A 135 -6.90 7.45 -10.18
C TYR A 135 -7.57 6.92 -8.92
N VAL A 136 -8.72 7.52 -8.58
CA VAL A 136 -9.58 7.08 -7.48
C VAL A 136 -10.83 6.41 -8.04
N TYR A 137 -11.24 5.34 -7.41
CA TYR A 137 -12.47 4.62 -7.69
C TYR A 137 -13.52 5.05 -6.67
N LEU A 138 -14.63 5.55 -7.19
CA LEU A 138 -15.77 6.08 -6.46
C LEU A 138 -16.97 5.17 -6.68
N SER A 139 -17.99 5.31 -5.85
CA SER A 139 -19.27 4.63 -6.04
C SER A 139 -19.86 4.89 -7.43
N GLY A 140 -20.58 3.92 -8.00
CA GLY A 140 -21.39 4.13 -9.18
C GLY A 140 -22.62 5.01 -8.94
N GLU A 141 -23.01 5.22 -7.68
CA GLU A 141 -24.15 6.06 -7.28
C GLU A 141 -23.70 7.51 -7.13
N ASP A 142 -24.20 8.42 -7.97
CA ASP A 142 -23.80 9.82 -8.00
C ASP A 142 -23.84 10.53 -6.64
N PRO A 143 -24.87 10.41 -5.79
CA PRO A 143 -24.88 11.07 -4.48
C PRO A 143 -23.77 10.61 -3.54
N VAL A 144 -23.36 9.33 -3.67
CA VAL A 144 -22.26 8.76 -2.88
C VAL A 144 -20.93 9.22 -3.46
N ALA A 145 -20.77 9.15 -4.78
CA ALA A 145 -19.58 9.60 -5.49
C ALA A 145 -19.27 11.08 -5.22
N ASP A 146 -20.28 11.96 -5.20
CA ASP A 146 -20.13 13.38 -4.89
C ASP A 146 -19.59 13.63 -3.48
N ARG A 147 -20.09 12.90 -2.49
CA ARG A 147 -19.56 12.97 -1.12
C ARG A 147 -18.11 12.49 -1.06
N GLN A 148 -17.82 11.36 -1.70
CA GLN A 148 -16.48 10.79 -1.77
C GLN A 148 -15.49 11.74 -2.45
N ARG A 149 -15.90 12.40 -3.53
CA ARG A 149 -15.13 13.40 -4.26
C ARG A 149 -14.72 14.58 -3.37
N LYS A 150 -15.71 15.11 -2.62
CA LYS A 150 -15.48 16.19 -1.66
C LYS A 150 -14.53 15.77 -0.54
N ALA A 151 -14.77 14.60 0.06
CA ALA A 151 -13.91 14.05 1.11
C ALA A 151 -12.49 13.81 0.61
N ARG A 152 -12.31 13.22 -0.59
CA ARG A 152 -10.97 12.99 -1.17
C ARG A 152 -10.23 14.30 -1.41
N SER A 153 -10.91 15.32 -1.93
CA SER A 153 -10.32 16.64 -2.14
C SER A 153 -9.93 17.32 -0.81
N ALA A 154 -10.71 17.11 0.26
CA ALA A 154 -10.38 17.58 1.59
C ALA A 154 -9.17 16.84 2.18
N HIS A 155 -9.07 15.52 2.00
CA HIS A 155 -7.92 14.73 2.43
C HIS A 155 -6.62 15.16 1.71
N LEU A 156 -6.68 15.42 0.41
CA LEU A 156 -5.52 15.93 -0.33
C LEU A 156 -5.08 17.31 0.18
N LYS A 157 -6.02 18.21 0.43
CA LYS A 157 -5.73 19.49 1.09
C LYS A 157 -5.21 19.29 2.52
N GLY A 158 -5.73 18.34 3.26
CA GLY A 158 -5.34 18.02 4.64
C GLY A 158 -4.00 17.28 4.76
N SER A 159 -3.47 16.66 3.70
CA SER A 159 -2.12 16.10 3.70
C SER A 159 -1.04 17.18 3.83
N PHE A 160 -1.33 18.39 3.33
CA PHE A 160 -0.53 19.59 3.65
C PHE A 160 -0.89 20.18 5.01
N ALA A 161 -2.10 19.93 5.51
CA ALA A 161 -2.60 20.46 6.77
C ALA A 161 -2.03 19.76 8.01
N SER A 162 -1.31 18.64 7.90
CA SER A 162 -0.62 18.07 9.06
C SER A 162 0.50 18.99 9.60
N VAL A 163 0.98 19.93 8.80
CA VAL A 163 1.84 21.05 9.26
C VAL A 163 1.00 22.24 9.73
N VAL A 164 -0.26 22.35 9.29
CA VAL A 164 -1.20 23.46 9.57
C VAL A 164 -2.07 23.23 10.80
N ILE A 165 -2.04 22.05 11.41
CA ILE A 165 -2.82 21.72 12.64
C ILE A 165 -2.48 22.67 13.80
N VAL A 166 -1.36 23.39 13.74
CA VAL A 166 -0.98 24.38 14.75
C VAL A 166 -1.68 25.71 14.55
N ASN A 167 -2.21 26.01 13.35
CA ASN A 167 -2.91 27.28 13.09
C ASN A 167 -3.96 27.13 11.97
N PRO A 168 -5.24 26.91 12.31
CA PRO A 168 -6.32 26.69 11.34
C PRO A 168 -6.63 27.90 10.44
N ASP A 169 -6.13 29.08 10.78
CA ASP A 169 -6.36 30.34 10.04
C ASP A 169 -5.31 30.60 8.94
N LEU A 170 -4.29 29.71 8.82
CA LEU A 170 -3.28 29.84 7.77
C LEU A 170 -3.86 29.48 6.40
N ALA A 171 -3.78 30.39 5.45
CA ALA A 171 -4.13 30.12 4.06
C ALA A 171 -3.25 28.99 3.48
N VAL A 172 -3.79 28.20 2.57
CA VAL A 172 -3.08 27.04 1.95
C VAL A 172 -1.74 27.45 1.35
N GLU A 173 -1.63 28.66 0.79
CA GLU A 173 -0.40 29.19 0.20
C GLU A 173 0.66 29.53 1.26
N GLU A 174 0.25 30.02 2.43
CA GLU A 174 1.15 30.30 3.55
C GLU A 174 1.69 29.00 4.16
N ALA A 175 0.85 27.96 4.26
CA ALA A 175 1.28 26.64 4.69
C ALA A 175 2.31 26.03 3.72
N LYS A 176 2.07 26.17 2.43
CA LYS A 176 3.00 25.75 1.38
C LYS A 176 4.32 26.51 1.47
N ALA A 177 4.28 27.82 1.63
CA ALA A 177 5.46 28.65 1.82
C ALA A 177 6.26 28.23 3.06
N THR A 178 5.57 27.92 4.17
CA THR A 178 6.18 27.45 5.41
C THR A 178 6.88 26.10 5.22
N ILE A 179 6.28 25.15 4.49
CA ILE A 179 6.88 23.86 4.17
C ILE A 179 8.14 24.05 3.30
N LEU A 180 8.07 24.92 2.30
CA LEU A 180 9.22 25.22 1.43
C LEU A 180 10.36 25.88 2.23
N LEU A 181 10.03 26.80 3.12
CA LEU A 181 11.00 27.43 4.04
C LEU A 181 11.64 26.38 4.95
N PHE A 182 10.84 25.52 5.58
CA PHE A 182 11.36 24.41 6.41
C PHE A 182 12.28 23.50 5.59
N CYS A 183 11.86 23.09 4.39
CA CYS A 183 12.68 22.26 3.51
C CYS A 183 13.99 22.93 3.11
N SER A 184 14.03 24.26 3.00
CA SER A 184 15.25 25.00 2.68
C SER A 184 16.30 24.97 3.81
N MET A 185 15.85 24.79 5.06
CA MET A 185 16.71 24.67 6.25
C MET A 185 17.28 23.25 6.43
N LEU A 186 16.72 22.24 5.76
CA LEU A 186 17.19 20.86 5.83
C LEU A 186 18.43 20.66 4.96
N ASN A 187 19.34 19.80 5.40
CA ASN A 187 20.41 19.32 4.52
C ASN A 187 19.82 18.42 3.42
N GLU A 188 20.60 18.16 2.37
CA GLU A 188 20.17 17.40 1.18
C GLU A 188 19.57 16.03 1.54
N ARG A 189 20.18 15.31 2.48
CA ARG A 189 19.70 14.01 2.93
C ARG A 189 18.39 14.12 3.69
N GLN A 190 18.29 15.05 4.64
CA GLN A 190 17.10 15.29 5.42
C GLN A 190 15.93 15.70 4.52
N ARG A 191 16.20 16.58 3.54
CA ARG A 191 15.19 16.99 2.55
C ARG A 191 14.71 15.82 1.72
N ARG A 192 15.63 14.94 1.27
CA ARG A 192 15.31 13.73 0.53
C ARG A 192 14.46 12.76 1.35
N LEU A 193 14.84 12.51 2.61
CA LEU A 193 14.07 11.64 3.51
C LEU A 193 12.69 12.19 3.82
N TYR A 194 12.59 13.49 4.07
CA TYR A 194 11.31 14.18 4.28
C TYR A 194 10.40 14.06 3.05
N ALA A 195 10.94 14.35 1.87
CA ALA A 195 10.20 14.20 0.61
C ALA A 195 9.76 12.75 0.38
N GLY A 196 10.61 11.77 0.68
CA GLY A 196 10.28 10.34 0.63
C GLY A 196 9.17 9.94 1.60
N LEU A 197 9.17 10.48 2.82
CA LEU A 197 8.12 10.27 3.83
C LEU A 197 6.77 10.81 3.35
N GLU A 198 6.73 12.02 2.84
CA GLU A 198 5.49 12.62 2.31
C GLU A 198 4.98 11.85 1.07
N SER A 199 5.90 11.40 0.21
CA SER A 199 5.53 10.53 -0.91
C SER A 199 4.93 9.19 -0.48
N LEU A 200 5.43 8.57 0.60
CA LEU A 200 4.85 7.35 1.19
C LEU A 200 3.39 7.57 1.65
N LYS A 201 3.09 8.71 2.27
CA LYS A 201 1.74 9.06 2.72
C LYS A 201 0.77 9.21 1.54
N LEU A 202 1.22 9.75 0.42
CA LEU A 202 0.42 9.93 -0.80
C LEU A 202 0.24 8.63 -1.60
N GLY A 203 1.14 7.67 -1.47
CA GLY A 203 1.09 6.40 -2.20
C GLY A 203 1.48 6.53 -3.67
N HIS A 204 0.74 5.86 -4.56
CA HIS A 204 1.09 5.80 -5.98
C HIS A 204 1.02 7.18 -6.65
N GLY A 205 2.13 7.59 -7.29
CA GLY A 205 2.27 8.93 -7.90
C GLY A 205 2.80 9.99 -6.93
N GLY A 206 2.94 9.68 -5.64
CA GLY A 206 3.44 10.60 -4.63
C GLY A 206 4.84 11.15 -4.94
N ASP A 207 5.73 10.35 -5.55
CA ASP A 207 7.07 10.79 -5.91
C ASP A 207 7.04 11.99 -6.87
N ALA A 208 6.22 11.93 -7.91
CA ALA A 208 6.09 13.01 -8.90
C ALA A 208 5.40 14.26 -8.29
N HIS A 209 4.37 14.04 -7.47
CA HIS A 209 3.65 15.13 -6.83
C HIS A 209 4.53 15.90 -5.85
N ILE A 210 5.21 15.20 -4.93
CA ILE A 210 6.12 15.82 -3.95
C ILE A 210 7.32 16.47 -4.64
N ALA A 211 7.85 15.86 -5.71
CA ALA A 211 8.91 16.44 -6.52
C ALA A 211 8.51 17.80 -7.11
N SER A 212 7.32 17.87 -7.71
CA SER A 212 6.77 19.13 -8.26
C SER A 212 6.56 20.19 -7.18
N LEU A 213 6.07 19.79 -6.00
CA LEU A 213 5.81 20.71 -4.90
C LEU A 213 7.07 21.29 -4.30
N LEU A 214 8.09 20.46 -4.06
CA LEU A 214 9.33 20.85 -3.39
C LEU A 214 10.43 21.31 -4.36
N GLY A 215 10.16 21.33 -5.67
CA GLY A 215 11.14 21.67 -6.70
C GLY A 215 12.31 20.69 -6.74
N MET A 216 12.04 19.38 -6.54
CA MET A 216 13.03 18.31 -6.50
C MET A 216 12.88 17.37 -7.71
N ASP A 217 13.93 16.60 -7.99
CA ASP A 217 13.86 15.53 -8.97
C ASP A 217 13.06 14.33 -8.43
N PRO A 218 12.09 13.74 -9.20
CA PRO A 218 11.30 12.60 -8.75
C PRO A 218 12.12 11.37 -8.33
N HIS A 219 13.29 11.14 -8.98
CA HIS A 219 14.19 10.04 -8.59
C HIS A 219 14.82 10.29 -7.22
N THR A 220 15.07 11.54 -6.86
CA THR A 220 15.56 11.91 -5.52
C THR A 220 14.51 11.62 -4.46
N VAL A 221 13.22 11.91 -4.73
CA VAL A 221 12.11 11.58 -3.83
C VAL A 221 11.95 10.06 -3.69
N ALA A 222 11.95 9.33 -4.81
CA ALA A 222 11.88 7.87 -4.83
C ALA A 222 13.03 7.23 -4.03
N ARG A 223 14.25 7.75 -4.15
CA ARG A 223 15.40 7.30 -3.37
C ARG A 223 15.20 7.53 -1.87
N GLY A 224 14.70 8.70 -1.46
CA GLY A 224 14.38 8.98 -0.06
C GLY A 224 13.33 8.02 0.50
N ARG A 225 12.31 7.70 -0.28
CA ARG A 225 11.30 6.71 0.06
C ARG A 225 11.89 5.31 0.24
N GLN A 226 12.79 4.89 -0.65
CA GLN A 226 13.49 3.60 -0.53
C GLN A 226 14.40 3.54 0.69
N GLU A 227 15.17 4.60 0.98
CA GLU A 227 16.03 4.70 2.17
C GLU A 227 15.21 4.56 3.47
N LEU A 228 14.01 5.13 3.54
CA LEU A 228 13.11 4.96 4.67
C LEU A 228 12.56 3.53 4.80
N MET A 229 12.22 2.89 3.69
CA MET A 229 11.68 1.53 3.68
C MET A 229 12.73 0.47 4.00
N SER A 230 13.99 0.69 3.59
CA SER A 230 15.10 -0.23 3.89
C SER A 230 15.60 -0.13 5.34
N GLY A 231 15.25 0.95 6.06
CA GLY A 231 15.75 1.19 7.41
C GLY A 231 17.25 1.52 7.49
N GLU A 232 17.93 1.69 6.36
CA GLU A 232 19.34 2.05 6.29
C GLU A 232 19.59 3.55 6.61
N LEU A 233 19.13 3.97 7.77
CA LEU A 233 19.32 5.33 8.26
C LEU A 233 20.69 5.44 8.97
N THR A 234 21.78 5.50 8.21
CA THR A 234 23.11 5.81 8.79
C THR A 234 23.16 7.28 9.19
N HIS A 235 23.29 7.57 10.47
CA HIS A 235 23.23 8.94 11.01
C HIS A 235 24.39 9.87 10.60
N ASP A 236 25.54 9.33 10.17
CA ASP A 236 26.78 10.11 10.08
C ASP A 236 27.31 10.45 8.69
N ARG A 237 26.61 10.12 7.59
CA ARG A 237 27.09 10.43 6.24
C ARG A 237 26.05 11.16 5.41
N LEU A 238 26.42 12.35 4.93
CA LEU A 238 25.61 13.16 3.99
C LEU A 238 25.49 12.52 2.60
N GLN A 239 26.45 11.67 2.21
CA GLN A 239 26.50 10.99 0.91
C GLN A 239 26.86 9.51 1.06
N SER A 240 26.38 8.67 0.15
CA SER A 240 26.75 7.25 0.10
C SER A 240 28.24 7.08 -0.17
N PRO A 241 28.90 6.00 0.34
CA PRO A 241 30.28 5.69 0.00
C PRO A 241 30.44 5.59 -1.53
N GLY A 242 31.35 6.37 -2.13
CA GLY A 242 31.61 6.38 -3.59
C GLY A 242 30.90 7.48 -4.39
N GLY A 243 30.06 8.33 -3.77
CA GLY A 243 29.36 9.44 -4.44
C GLY A 243 30.19 10.72 -4.66
N GLY A 244 31.47 10.71 -4.43
CA GLY A 244 32.37 11.83 -4.71
C GLY A 244 32.90 11.79 -6.14
N ARG A 245 33.04 12.96 -6.77
CA ARG A 245 33.74 13.10 -8.06
C ARG A 245 35.15 12.53 -7.88
N LEU A 246 35.52 11.53 -8.70
CA LEU A 246 36.88 11.01 -8.74
C LEU A 246 37.83 12.21 -8.93
N LEU A 247 38.67 12.46 -7.94
CA LEU A 247 39.80 13.39 -8.10
C LEU A 247 40.66 12.84 -9.25
N GLN A 248 40.72 13.57 -10.37
CA GLN A 248 41.75 13.33 -11.36
C GLN A 248 43.08 13.44 -10.63
N GLU A 249 43.84 12.34 -10.58
CA GLU A 249 45.25 12.37 -10.20
C GLU A 249 45.95 13.33 -11.16
N LYS A 250 46.16 14.57 -10.71
CA LYS A 250 47.19 15.41 -11.30
C LYS A 250 48.51 14.70 -11.00
N ASN A 251 49.24 14.30 -12.05
CA ASN A 251 50.60 13.89 -11.97
C ASN A 251 51.39 14.83 -11.03
N ALA A 252 51.50 14.44 -9.77
CA ALA A 252 52.37 15.08 -8.82
C ALA A 252 53.71 14.40 -8.98
N GLY A 253 54.57 15.06 -9.75
CA GLY A 253 56.00 14.82 -9.65
C GLY A 253 56.42 14.91 -8.21
N ASP A 254 57.11 13.90 -7.83
CA ASP A 254 58.04 13.69 -6.73
C ASP A 254 58.29 14.91 -5.81
N HIS A 255 57.57 15.03 -4.70
CA HIS A 255 57.93 15.80 -3.53
C HIS A 255 57.57 15.02 -2.26
N ARG A 256 58.07 13.78 -2.15
CA ARG A 256 58.20 13.08 -0.87
C ARG A 256 59.53 13.50 -0.23
N GLY A 257 59.54 14.58 0.49
CA GLY A 257 60.81 14.95 1.14
C GLY A 257 60.73 15.93 2.31
N ASP A 258 59.69 16.76 2.41
CA ASP A 258 59.81 17.92 3.31
C ASP A 258 58.92 17.95 4.56
N TRP A 259 57.99 17.04 4.72
CA TRP A 259 57.07 17.09 5.89
C TRP A 259 57.61 16.41 7.15
N GLN A 260 58.65 15.55 7.05
CA GLN A 260 59.25 14.90 8.22
C GLN A 260 60.28 15.78 8.94
N ARG A 261 60.75 16.88 8.33
CA ARG A 261 61.71 17.79 8.97
C ARG A 261 61.08 18.82 9.91
N LEU A 262 59.82 19.10 9.83
CA LEU A 262 59.13 20.11 10.65
C LEU A 262 58.69 19.63 12.03
N TRP A 263 58.69 18.32 12.29
CA TRP A 263 58.25 17.75 13.57
C TRP A 263 59.37 17.40 14.53
N ASN A 264 60.63 17.59 14.16
CA ASN A 264 61.83 17.25 14.96
C ASN A 264 62.60 18.45 15.50
N THR A 265 62.03 19.64 15.54
CA THR A 265 62.64 20.76 16.27
C THR A 265 62.18 20.77 17.72
N LYS A 266 63.09 20.34 18.62
CA LYS A 266 62.96 20.52 20.07
C LYS A 266 62.79 22.01 20.39
N PRO A 267 61.91 22.34 21.36
CA PRO A 267 61.85 23.71 21.88
C PRO A 267 63.15 24.09 22.63
N PRO A 268 63.54 25.35 22.55
CA PRO A 268 64.71 25.81 23.30
C PRO A 268 64.46 25.77 24.83
N GLU A 269 65.40 25.27 25.56
CA GLU A 269 65.47 25.34 27.00
C GLU A 269 65.59 26.78 27.46
N THR A 270 64.68 27.24 28.30
CA THR A 270 64.77 28.52 28.99
C THR A 270 65.62 28.40 30.22
N LEU A 271 66.65 29.25 30.27
CA LEU A 271 67.37 29.62 31.50
C LEU A 271 66.50 30.49 32.39
#